data_80e8dd25c62b59426d8935cced6cb0aa
#
_entry.id   80e8dd25c62b59426d8935cced6cb0aa
#
_cell.length_a   1.000
_cell.length_b   1.000
_cell.length_c   1.000
_cell.angle_alpha   90.00
_cell.angle_beta   90.00
_cell.angle_gamma   90.00
#
_symmetry.space_group_name_H-M   'P 1'
#
loop_
_entity.id
_entity.type
_entity.pdbx_description
1 polymer ?
#
loop_
_entity_poly.entity_id
_entity_poly.type
_entity_poly.pdbx_seq_one_letter_code
_entity_poly.pdbx_strand_id
1 'polypeptide(L)'
;MTIAAAQNNAPPADSYARGATEVPLIEQTLGAFFADMVARQPEREALVSRHQGLRYTYRSLQTEAHRLASALLGLGLVPGDRVGIWSHN
;
A
#
# COMPACT_ATOMS: atom_id res chain seq x y z
N MET A 1 -15.04 -11.13 -35.23
CA MET A 1 -14.27 -10.13 -34.48
C MET A 1 -12.82 -10.24 -34.87
N THR A 2 -12.36 -9.32 -35.69
CA THR A 2 -10.95 -9.30 -36.06
C THR A 2 -10.20 -8.75 -34.88
N ILE A 3 -9.56 -9.62 -34.13
CA ILE A 3 -8.51 -9.14 -33.27
C ILE A 3 -7.46 -8.56 -34.21
N ALA A 4 -7.39 -7.25 -34.30
CA ALA A 4 -6.22 -6.63 -34.83
C ALA A 4 -5.09 -7.08 -33.91
N ALA A 5 -4.50 -8.20 -34.22
CA ALA A 5 -3.23 -8.54 -33.61
C ALA A 5 -2.39 -7.30 -33.79
N ALA A 6 -1.99 -6.69 -32.70
CA ALA A 6 -1.03 -5.63 -32.76
C ALA A 6 0.11 -6.20 -33.59
N GLN A 7 0.12 -5.78 -34.86
CA GLN A 7 1.15 -6.20 -35.78
C GLN A 7 2.43 -5.51 -35.34
N ASN A 8 2.99 -6.07 -34.31
CA ASN A 8 4.31 -5.63 -33.90
C ASN A 8 5.28 -6.17 -34.92
N ASN A 9 5.51 -5.41 -35.99
CA ASN A 9 6.48 -5.73 -37.01
C ASN A 9 7.92 -5.51 -36.53
N ALA A 10 8.10 -5.10 -35.27
CA ALA A 10 9.43 -5.05 -34.69
C ALA A 10 9.97 -6.48 -34.50
N PRO A 11 11.23 -6.73 -34.78
CA PRO A 11 11.83 -8.00 -34.48
C PRO A 11 11.70 -8.30 -32.97
N PRO A 12 11.42 -9.55 -32.58
CA PRO A 12 11.31 -9.88 -31.18
C PRO A 12 12.60 -9.49 -30.46
N ALA A 13 12.46 -8.65 -29.44
CA ALA A 13 13.57 -8.35 -28.56
C ALA A 13 13.89 -9.59 -27.73
N ASP A 14 15.12 -10.05 -27.80
CA ASP A 14 15.56 -11.21 -27.05
C ASP A 14 15.32 -11.00 -25.55
N SER A 15 14.55 -11.87 -24.93
CA SER A 15 14.35 -11.91 -23.48
C SER A 15 13.83 -10.63 -22.84
N TYR A 16 13.20 -9.74 -23.60
CA TYR A 16 12.60 -8.51 -23.06
C TYR A 16 11.09 -8.57 -23.13
N ALA A 17 10.44 -8.39 -21.99
CA ALA A 17 9.00 -8.25 -21.89
C ALA A 17 8.67 -6.98 -21.10
N ARG A 18 7.69 -6.23 -21.59
CA ARG A 18 7.23 -5.00 -20.95
C ARG A 18 5.71 -5.06 -20.78
N GLY A 19 5.25 -4.78 -19.56
CA GLY A 19 3.84 -4.63 -19.27
C GLY A 19 3.26 -3.31 -19.78
N ALA A 20 1.96 -3.16 -19.58
CA ALA A 20 1.25 -1.93 -19.89
C ALA A 20 1.82 -0.75 -19.09
N THR A 21 1.93 0.41 -19.72
CA THR A 21 2.49 1.62 -19.12
C THR A 21 1.53 2.80 -19.14
N GLU A 22 0.28 2.56 -19.52
CA GLU A 22 -0.74 3.61 -19.65
C GLU A 22 -1.22 4.12 -18.28
N VAL A 23 -1.19 3.25 -17.27
CA VAL A 23 -1.51 3.62 -15.90
C VAL A 23 -0.20 3.86 -15.14
N PRO A 24 0.04 5.06 -14.66
CA PRO A 24 1.25 5.36 -13.92
C PRO A 24 1.30 4.58 -12.60
N LEU A 25 2.48 4.17 -12.21
CA LEU A 25 2.72 3.57 -10.90
C LEU A 25 2.53 4.62 -9.80
N ILE A 26 2.12 4.15 -8.63
CA ILE A 26 2.03 5.02 -7.46
C ILE A 26 3.44 5.18 -6.88
N GLU A 27 4.00 6.37 -7.02
CA GLU A 27 5.33 6.71 -6.53
C GLU A 27 5.26 7.41 -5.17
N GLN A 28 4.65 6.74 -4.20
CA GLN A 28 4.52 7.23 -2.83
C GLN A 28 4.94 6.15 -1.84
N THR A 29 5.37 6.57 -0.66
CA THR A 29 5.51 5.65 0.47
C THR A 29 4.14 5.17 0.93
N LEU A 30 4.07 4.01 1.58
CA LEU A 30 2.83 3.51 2.16
C LEU A 30 2.22 4.51 3.15
N GLY A 31 3.06 5.16 3.97
CA GLY A 31 2.61 6.16 4.93
C GLY A 31 1.98 7.38 4.27
N ALA A 32 2.60 7.90 3.21
CA ALA A 32 2.05 9.03 2.46
C ALA A 32 0.74 8.67 1.76
N PHE A 33 0.69 7.52 1.10
CA PHE A 33 -0.52 7.04 0.45
C PHE A 33 -1.67 6.85 1.45
N PHE A 34 -1.38 6.28 2.61
CA PHE A 34 -2.38 6.10 3.66
C PHE A 34 -2.88 7.46 4.20
N ALA A 35 -2.00 8.42 4.42
CA ALA A 35 -2.39 9.77 4.85
C ALA A 35 -3.32 10.45 3.84
N ASP A 36 -3.06 10.28 2.55
CA ASP A 36 -3.95 10.80 1.50
C ASP A 36 -5.33 10.14 1.54
N MET A 37 -5.39 8.84 1.79
CA MET A 37 -6.66 8.13 1.94
C MET A 37 -7.45 8.62 3.16
N VAL A 38 -6.78 8.86 4.29
CA VAL A 38 -7.41 9.43 5.48
C VAL A 38 -7.97 10.81 5.19
N ALA A 39 -7.22 11.65 4.47
CA ALA A 39 -7.69 12.99 4.12
C ALA A 39 -8.93 12.96 3.21
N ARG A 40 -9.01 12.00 2.29
CA ARG A 40 -10.13 11.87 1.35
C ARG A 40 -11.37 11.24 1.96
N GLN A 41 -11.21 10.24 2.80
CA GLN A 41 -12.31 9.41 3.31
C GLN A 41 -12.13 9.06 4.79
N PRO A 42 -12.05 10.06 5.69
CA PRO A 42 -11.70 9.83 7.09
C PRO A 42 -12.67 8.93 7.83
N GLU A 43 -13.96 9.03 7.53
CA GLU A 43 -15.02 8.31 8.24
C GLU A 43 -15.39 6.96 7.61
N ARG A 44 -14.78 6.60 6.48
CA ARG A 44 -15.03 5.33 5.84
C ARG A 44 -14.34 4.19 6.60
N GLU A 45 -15.00 3.03 6.68
CA GLU A 45 -14.38 1.84 7.27
C GLU A 45 -13.13 1.42 6.48
N ALA A 46 -12.03 1.27 7.20
CA ALA A 46 -10.74 0.87 6.64
C ALA A 46 -10.38 -0.56 7.01
N LEU A 47 -10.78 -1.01 8.20
CA LEU A 47 -10.47 -2.34 8.71
C LEU A 47 -11.62 -2.87 9.55
N VAL A 48 -12.01 -4.11 9.28
CA VAL A 48 -13.01 -4.84 10.06
C VAL A 48 -12.45 -6.21 10.43
N SER A 49 -12.36 -6.49 11.70
CA SER A 49 -12.01 -7.82 12.23
C SER A 49 -13.17 -8.36 13.04
N ARG A 50 -13.97 -9.22 12.43
CA ARG A 50 -15.21 -9.71 13.03
C ARG A 50 -14.97 -10.55 14.29
N HIS A 51 -13.98 -11.43 14.26
CA HIS A 51 -13.68 -12.31 15.39
C HIS A 51 -13.11 -11.55 16.59
N GLN A 52 -12.49 -10.40 16.37
CA GLN A 52 -11.97 -9.53 17.44
C GLN A 52 -12.97 -8.42 17.82
N GLY A 53 -14.06 -8.28 17.08
CA GLY A 53 -15.02 -7.21 17.31
C GLY A 53 -14.48 -5.81 17.01
N LEU A 54 -13.47 -5.70 16.16
CA LEU A 54 -12.81 -4.43 15.85
C LEU A 54 -13.31 -3.83 14.55
N ARG A 55 -13.57 -2.53 14.58
CA ARG A 55 -13.87 -1.71 13.40
C ARG A 55 -13.11 -0.41 13.50
N TYR A 56 -12.37 -0.10 12.45
CA TYR A 56 -11.64 1.16 12.34
C TYR A 56 -12.04 1.90 11.09
N THR A 57 -12.35 3.19 11.24
CA THR A 57 -12.35 4.12 10.11
C THR A 57 -10.91 4.44 9.70
N TYR A 58 -10.71 5.06 8.54
CA TYR A 58 -9.38 5.52 8.15
C TYR A 58 -8.78 6.45 9.21
N ARG A 59 -9.58 7.35 9.77
CA ARG A 59 -9.12 8.26 10.82
C ARG A 59 -8.69 7.52 12.08
N SER A 60 -9.53 6.62 12.58
CA SER A 60 -9.22 5.89 13.81
C SER A 60 -8.06 4.93 13.64
N LEU A 61 -7.91 4.32 12.46
CA LEU A 61 -6.77 3.49 12.14
C LEU A 61 -5.47 4.32 12.10
N GLN A 62 -5.53 5.54 11.55
CA GLN A 62 -4.38 6.44 11.58
C GLN A 62 -3.98 6.80 13.01
N THR A 63 -4.94 7.05 13.88
CA THR A 63 -4.70 7.33 15.30
C THR A 63 -3.95 6.18 15.95
N GLU A 64 -4.38 4.95 15.74
CA GLU A 64 -3.69 3.76 16.27
C GLU A 64 -2.28 3.59 15.67
N ALA A 65 -2.13 3.82 14.37
CA ALA A 65 -0.82 3.77 13.73
C ALA A 65 0.14 4.82 14.30
N HIS A 66 -0.33 6.03 14.56
CA HIS A 66 0.48 7.08 15.17
C HIS A 66 0.87 6.75 16.63
N ARG A 67 -0.05 6.13 17.38
CA ARG A 67 0.26 5.66 18.74
C ARG A 67 1.37 4.60 18.73
N LEU A 68 1.27 3.63 17.83
CA LEU A 68 2.31 2.62 17.67
C LEU A 68 3.63 3.25 17.21
N ALA A 69 3.61 4.15 16.26
CA ALA A 69 4.80 4.85 15.79
C ALA A 69 5.48 5.61 16.92
N SER A 70 4.70 6.33 17.73
CA SER A 70 5.24 7.05 18.90
C SER A 70 5.86 6.10 19.92
N ALA A 71 5.24 4.95 20.17
CA ALA A 71 5.79 3.94 21.07
C ALA A 71 7.12 3.36 20.54
N LEU A 72 7.20 3.08 19.25
CA LEU A 72 8.42 2.60 18.61
C LEU A 72 9.55 3.62 18.67
N LEU A 73 9.24 4.89 18.43
CA LEU A 73 10.22 5.99 18.61
C LEU A 73 10.67 6.10 20.06
N GLY A 74 9.76 5.92 21.01
CA GLY A 74 10.08 5.90 22.45
C GLY A 74 11.01 4.73 22.84
N LEU A 75 11.02 3.64 22.09
CA LEU A 75 11.97 2.54 22.27
C LEU A 75 13.36 2.82 21.67
N GLY A 76 13.55 3.97 21.02
CA GLY A 76 14.83 4.37 20.45
C GLY A 76 15.05 3.92 19.02
N LEU A 77 14.01 3.52 18.28
CA LEU A 77 14.14 3.19 16.87
C LEU A 77 14.58 4.41 16.04
N VAL A 78 15.54 4.19 15.17
CA VAL A 78 16.08 5.20 14.26
C VAL A 78 16.02 4.69 12.82
N PRO A 79 16.10 5.59 11.81
CA PRO A 79 16.13 5.18 10.42
C PRO A 79 17.22 4.14 10.14
N GLY A 80 16.86 3.09 9.41
CA GLY A 80 17.75 1.96 9.12
C GLY A 80 17.59 0.77 10.07
N ASP A 81 16.93 0.92 11.20
CA ASP A 81 16.62 -0.18 12.09
C ASP A 81 15.62 -1.14 11.46
N ARG A 82 15.71 -2.39 11.86
CA ARG A 82 14.81 -3.45 11.39
C ARG A 82 13.85 -3.86 12.50
N VAL A 83 12.59 -3.99 12.14
CA VAL A 83 11.53 -4.47 13.04
C VAL A 83 10.96 -5.75 12.49
N GLY A 84 10.89 -6.78 13.33
CA GLY A 84 10.25 -8.05 12.99
C GLY A 84 8.81 -8.09 13.52
N ILE A 85 7.92 -8.67 12.73
CA ILE A 85 6.54 -8.93 13.14
C ILE A 85 6.35 -10.44 13.17
N TRP A 86 5.94 -10.94 14.32
CA TRP A 86 5.59 -12.34 14.49
C TRP A 86 4.10 -12.44 14.80
N SER A 87 3.31 -12.83 13.84
CA SER A 87 1.86 -12.94 13.98
C SER A 87 1.33 -14.14 13.21
N HIS A 88 0.09 -14.51 13.48
CA HIS A 88 -0.63 -15.46 12.64
C HIS A 88 -0.96 -14.84 11.28
N ASN A 89 -0.98 -15.69 10.26
CA ASN A 89 -1.45 -15.29 8.94
C ASN A 89 -2.98 -15.24 8.89
#